data_8bbb58b6e1d104d9f2c300b62b59ee36
#
_entry.id   8bbb58b6e1d104d9f2c300b62b59ee36
#
_cell.length_a   1.000
_cell.length_b   1.000
_cell.length_c   1.000
_cell.angle_alpha   90.00
_cell.angle_beta   90.00
_cell.angle_gamma   90.00
#
_symmetry.space_group_name_H-M   'P 1'
#
loop_
_entity.id
_entity.type
_entity.pdbx_description
1 polymer ?
#
loop_
_entity_poly.entity_id
_entity_poly.type
_entity_poly.pdbx_seq_one_letter_code
_entity_poly.pdbx_strand_id
1 'polypeptide(L)'
;MENPRITLAEELFRQAYQFQMQGDLDLAVSMYKRSIDLHPTAEAYTYLGWTYRFQGKLDQAIVECKKAIAVDPTLGNPYNDIGAYLIEKGKLDEAIPWLEEATRAPRYEAYHFPWFNLGRVYFAKDLMNRARTCWEKALTIEPEYEAAQEALERLRRLVQ
;
A
#
# COMPACT_ATOMS: atom_id res chain seq x y z
N MET A 1 -5.70 -28.32 -17.56
CA MET A 1 -4.36 -28.64 -17.01
C MET A 1 -3.73 -27.38 -16.45
N GLU A 2 -3.25 -27.45 -15.25
CA GLU A 2 -2.53 -26.32 -14.64
C GLU A 2 -1.19 -26.12 -15.35
N ASN A 3 -0.82 -24.86 -15.55
CA ASN A 3 0.48 -24.51 -16.11
C ASN A 3 1.54 -24.67 -15.02
N PRO A 4 2.52 -25.60 -15.14
CA PRO A 4 3.52 -25.82 -14.11
C PRO A 4 4.34 -24.56 -13.75
N ARG A 5 4.52 -23.68 -14.71
CA ARG A 5 5.26 -22.43 -14.52
C ARG A 5 4.50 -21.48 -13.58
N ILE A 6 3.18 -21.38 -13.74
CA ILE A 6 2.31 -20.58 -12.88
C ILE A 6 2.27 -21.18 -11.49
N THR A 7 2.09 -22.50 -11.38
CA THR A 7 2.07 -23.21 -10.09
C THR A 7 3.35 -22.98 -9.29
N LEU A 8 4.50 -23.06 -9.96
CA LEU A 8 5.80 -22.79 -9.31
C LEU A 8 5.92 -21.32 -8.89
N ALA A 9 5.45 -20.39 -9.72
CA ALA A 9 5.45 -18.96 -9.38
C ALA A 9 4.63 -18.69 -8.11
N GLU A 10 3.45 -19.30 -8.00
CA GLU A 10 2.59 -19.18 -6.83
C GLU A 10 3.25 -19.75 -5.56
N GLU A 11 3.92 -20.89 -5.69
CA GLU A 11 4.66 -21.49 -4.57
C GLU A 11 5.80 -20.60 -4.10
N LEU A 12 6.58 -20.04 -5.05
CA LEU A 12 7.66 -19.11 -4.73
C LEU A 12 7.13 -17.84 -4.06
N PHE A 13 5.97 -17.35 -4.50
CA PHE A 13 5.30 -16.22 -3.86
C PHE A 13 4.95 -16.53 -2.40
N ARG A 14 4.35 -17.70 -2.13
CA ARG A 14 4.01 -18.12 -0.76
C ARG A 14 5.24 -18.21 0.12
N GLN A 15 6.33 -18.80 -0.39
CA GLN A 15 7.60 -18.89 0.34
C GLN A 15 8.18 -17.50 0.62
N ALA A 16 8.13 -16.61 -0.38
CA ALA A 16 8.59 -15.24 -0.21
C ALA A 16 7.83 -14.53 0.91
N TYR A 17 6.51 -14.68 0.94
CA TYR A 17 5.68 -14.11 1.99
C TYR A 17 6.05 -14.64 3.38
N GLN A 18 6.30 -15.94 3.51
CA GLN A 18 6.73 -16.54 4.77
C GLN A 18 8.07 -15.96 5.24
N PHE A 19 9.05 -15.84 4.35
CA PHE A 19 10.34 -15.21 4.69
C PHE A 19 10.17 -13.74 5.08
N GLN A 20 9.31 -13.01 4.38
CA GLN A 20 9.00 -11.62 4.72
C GLN A 20 8.43 -11.51 6.15
N MET A 21 7.50 -12.38 6.51
CA MET A 21 6.90 -12.39 7.84
C MET A 21 7.89 -12.78 8.94
N GLN A 22 8.91 -13.57 8.60
CA GLN A 22 10.00 -13.94 9.51
C GLN A 22 11.09 -12.87 9.62
N GLY A 23 11.04 -11.83 8.80
CA GLY A 23 12.04 -10.79 8.76
C GLY A 23 13.25 -11.10 7.87
N ASP A 24 13.25 -12.23 7.15
CA ASP A 24 14.29 -12.60 6.19
C ASP A 24 14.06 -11.86 4.87
N LEU A 25 14.28 -10.54 4.88
CA LEU A 25 13.91 -9.66 3.78
C LEU A 25 14.69 -9.92 2.50
N ASP A 26 15.99 -10.16 2.58
CA ASP A 26 16.80 -10.44 1.40
C ASP A 26 16.36 -11.72 0.68
N LEU A 27 16.01 -12.74 1.45
CA LEU A 27 15.52 -14.01 0.91
C LEU A 27 14.11 -13.82 0.32
N ALA A 28 13.26 -13.04 0.99
CA ALA A 28 11.93 -12.70 0.45
C ALA A 28 12.05 -11.98 -0.90
N VAL A 29 12.94 -10.99 -1.02
CA VAL A 29 13.20 -10.27 -2.28
C VAL A 29 13.60 -11.27 -3.38
N SER A 30 14.54 -12.16 -3.10
CA SER A 30 15.01 -13.18 -4.05
C SER A 30 13.86 -14.06 -4.54
N MET A 31 13.02 -14.53 -3.64
CA MET A 31 11.88 -15.40 -3.95
C MET A 31 10.78 -14.69 -4.74
N TYR A 32 10.45 -13.44 -4.37
CA TYR A 32 9.50 -12.65 -5.16
C TYR A 32 9.99 -12.42 -6.58
N LYS A 33 11.27 -12.11 -6.76
CA LYS A 33 11.86 -11.92 -8.09
C LYS A 33 11.78 -13.19 -8.93
N ARG A 34 12.06 -14.35 -8.35
CA ARG A 34 11.94 -15.64 -9.03
C ARG A 34 10.49 -15.93 -9.44
N SER A 35 9.53 -15.63 -8.55
CA SER A 35 8.11 -15.75 -8.86
C SER A 35 7.72 -14.86 -10.03
N ILE A 36 8.16 -13.62 -10.04
CA ILE A 36 7.90 -12.64 -11.10
C ILE A 36 8.50 -13.09 -12.43
N ASP A 37 9.73 -13.62 -12.43
CA ASP A 37 10.40 -14.11 -13.64
C ASP A 37 9.61 -15.26 -14.31
N LEU A 38 8.96 -16.09 -13.49
CA LEU A 38 8.15 -17.20 -13.98
C LEU A 38 6.77 -16.74 -14.46
N HIS A 39 6.12 -15.88 -13.68
CA HIS A 39 4.77 -15.39 -13.97
C HIS A 39 4.55 -14.04 -13.27
N PRO A 40 4.71 -12.92 -13.98
CA PRO A 40 4.51 -11.60 -13.39
C PRO A 40 3.06 -11.39 -12.96
N THR A 41 2.85 -10.96 -11.71
CA THR A 41 1.55 -10.57 -11.19
C THR A 41 1.64 -9.24 -10.47
N ALA A 42 0.55 -8.48 -10.46
CA ALA A 42 0.49 -7.21 -9.73
C ALA A 42 0.72 -7.44 -8.24
N GLU A 43 0.21 -8.52 -7.68
CA GLU A 43 0.39 -8.89 -6.28
C GLU A 43 1.88 -9.11 -5.96
N ALA A 44 2.60 -9.86 -6.79
CA ALA A 44 4.02 -10.16 -6.56
C ALA A 44 4.87 -8.88 -6.57
N TYR A 45 4.64 -7.99 -7.53
CA TYR A 45 5.32 -6.69 -7.56
C TYR A 45 4.98 -5.84 -6.35
N THR A 46 3.71 -5.82 -5.92
CA THR A 46 3.26 -5.05 -4.76
C THR A 46 3.95 -5.53 -3.48
N TYR A 47 3.99 -6.85 -3.25
CA TYR A 47 4.65 -7.43 -2.08
C TYR A 47 6.17 -7.26 -2.13
N LEU A 48 6.79 -7.31 -3.30
CA LEU A 48 8.20 -6.98 -3.46
C LEU A 48 8.45 -5.52 -3.06
N GLY A 49 7.60 -4.61 -3.48
CA GLY A 49 7.66 -3.21 -3.08
C GLY A 49 7.57 -3.06 -1.56
N TRP A 50 6.63 -3.74 -0.93
CA TRP A 50 6.48 -3.74 0.53
C TRP A 50 7.74 -4.26 1.23
N THR A 51 8.36 -5.31 0.69
CA THR A 51 9.62 -5.84 1.21
C THR A 51 10.75 -4.81 1.13
N TYR A 52 10.87 -4.10 0.00
CA TYR A 52 11.84 -3.01 -0.14
C TYR A 52 11.60 -1.89 0.85
N ARG A 53 10.35 -1.55 1.13
CA ARG A 53 10.03 -0.54 2.15
C ARG A 53 10.57 -0.95 3.52
N PHE A 54 10.42 -2.21 3.91
CA PHE A 54 10.99 -2.71 5.17
C PHE A 54 12.52 -2.68 5.19
N GLN A 55 13.16 -2.75 4.03
CA GLN A 55 14.61 -2.55 3.90
C GLN A 55 15.02 -1.07 3.88
N GLY A 56 14.06 -0.15 3.97
CA GLY A 56 14.33 1.29 3.88
C GLY A 56 14.55 1.80 2.46
N LYS A 57 14.23 1.01 1.45
CA LYS A 57 14.45 1.30 0.02
C LYS A 57 13.16 1.84 -0.62
N LEU A 58 12.73 3.03 -0.21
CA LEU A 58 11.44 3.60 -0.64
C LEU A 58 11.34 3.85 -2.14
N ASP A 59 12.41 4.32 -2.78
CA ASP A 59 12.40 4.57 -4.22
C ASP A 59 12.22 3.26 -5.02
N GLN A 60 12.91 2.20 -4.61
CA GLN A 60 12.75 0.89 -5.22
C GLN A 60 11.34 0.32 -4.98
N ALA A 61 10.80 0.54 -3.78
CA ALA A 61 9.43 0.14 -3.45
C ALA A 61 8.41 0.80 -4.38
N ILE A 62 8.55 2.09 -4.64
CA ILE A 62 7.68 2.84 -5.57
C ILE A 62 7.80 2.30 -7.00
N VAL A 63 9.02 2.01 -7.45
CA VAL A 63 9.26 1.44 -8.79
C VAL A 63 8.51 0.11 -8.95
N GLU A 64 8.59 -0.77 -7.97
CA GLU A 64 7.90 -2.06 -8.03
C GLU A 64 6.37 -1.91 -8.02
N CYS A 65 5.84 -0.99 -7.23
CA CYS A 65 4.41 -0.68 -7.26
C CYS A 65 3.95 -0.14 -8.62
N LYS A 66 4.76 0.66 -9.30
CA LYS A 66 4.45 1.13 -10.66
C LYS A 66 4.44 -0.03 -11.67
N LYS A 67 5.33 -1.00 -11.52
CA LYS A 67 5.30 -2.23 -12.33
C LYS A 67 4.03 -3.04 -12.06
N ALA A 68 3.59 -3.12 -10.80
CA ALA A 68 2.33 -3.76 -10.43
C ALA A 68 1.14 -3.13 -11.18
N ILE A 69 1.08 -1.81 -11.22
CA ILE A 69 0.04 -1.05 -11.92
C ILE A 69 0.09 -1.32 -13.43
N ALA A 70 1.28 -1.44 -14.01
CA ALA A 70 1.43 -1.78 -15.41
C ALA A 70 0.90 -3.18 -15.75
N VAL A 71 1.02 -4.14 -14.83
CA VAL A 71 0.48 -5.50 -14.99
C VAL A 71 -1.03 -5.52 -14.84
N ASP A 72 -1.55 -4.86 -13.80
CA ASP A 72 -2.99 -4.78 -13.55
C ASP A 72 -3.35 -3.42 -12.93
N PRO A 73 -3.80 -2.47 -13.76
CA PRO A 73 -4.15 -1.13 -13.28
C PRO A 73 -5.42 -1.08 -12.42
N THR A 74 -6.14 -2.20 -12.26
CA THR A 74 -7.38 -2.23 -11.46
C THR A 74 -7.14 -2.54 -9.98
N LEU A 75 -5.96 -3.08 -9.64
CA LEU A 75 -5.62 -3.40 -8.25
C LEU A 75 -5.29 -2.14 -7.46
N GLY A 76 -5.99 -1.91 -6.32
CA GLY A 76 -5.85 -0.70 -5.53
C GLY A 76 -4.60 -0.65 -4.65
N ASN A 77 -4.11 -1.81 -4.21
CA ASN A 77 -2.99 -1.90 -3.27
C ASN A 77 -1.75 -1.08 -3.68
N PRO A 78 -1.22 -1.23 -4.93
CA PRO A 78 0.00 -0.50 -5.28
C PRO A 78 -0.19 1.02 -5.32
N TYR A 79 -1.38 1.52 -5.66
CA TYR A 79 -1.67 2.97 -5.61
C TYR A 79 -1.60 3.50 -4.18
N ASN A 80 -2.24 2.82 -3.23
CA ASN A 80 -2.18 3.20 -1.82
C ASN A 80 -0.75 3.12 -1.29
N ASP A 81 -0.01 2.08 -1.65
CA ASP A 81 1.35 1.88 -1.19
C ASP A 81 2.28 2.98 -1.70
N ILE A 82 2.18 3.37 -2.97
CA ILE A 82 2.93 4.53 -3.51
C ILE A 82 2.61 5.79 -2.71
N GLY A 83 1.33 6.04 -2.44
CA GLY A 83 0.91 7.18 -1.63
C GLY A 83 1.54 7.16 -0.25
N ALA A 84 1.51 6.02 0.43
CA ALA A 84 2.11 5.85 1.75
C ALA A 84 3.62 6.06 1.73
N TYR A 85 4.31 5.54 0.72
CA TYR A 85 5.77 5.71 0.59
C TYR A 85 6.15 7.15 0.30
N LEU A 86 5.35 7.86 -0.51
CA LEU A 86 5.54 9.29 -0.76
C LEU A 86 5.34 10.14 0.49
N ILE A 87 4.37 9.78 1.34
CA ILE A 87 4.21 10.41 2.65
C ILE A 87 5.47 10.22 3.50
N GLU A 88 6.01 9.01 3.56
CA GLU A 88 7.25 8.73 4.31
C GLU A 88 8.44 9.55 3.78
N LYS A 89 8.46 9.84 2.48
CA LYS A 89 9.49 10.69 1.85
C LYS A 89 9.23 12.19 2.04
N GLY A 90 8.13 12.59 2.66
CA GLY A 90 7.74 13.98 2.81
C GLY A 90 7.16 14.63 1.56
N LYS A 91 6.83 13.84 0.54
CA LYS A 91 6.27 14.31 -0.74
C LYS A 91 4.74 14.28 -0.70
N LEU A 92 4.17 15.14 0.14
CA LEU A 92 2.76 15.13 0.47
C LEU A 92 1.85 15.41 -0.74
N ASP A 93 2.18 16.42 -1.54
CA ASP A 93 1.34 16.78 -2.69
C ASP A 93 1.37 15.69 -3.77
N GLU A 94 2.52 15.05 -3.97
CA GLU A 94 2.65 13.95 -4.93
C GLU A 94 1.86 12.72 -4.49
N ALA A 95 1.69 12.50 -3.18
CA ALA A 95 0.96 11.36 -2.65
C ALA A 95 -0.54 11.42 -2.97
N ILE A 96 -1.13 12.62 -3.03
CA ILE A 96 -2.58 12.80 -3.15
C ILE A 96 -3.17 12.09 -4.36
N PRO A 97 -2.69 12.30 -5.61
CA PRO A 97 -3.31 11.65 -6.77
C PRO A 97 -3.22 10.12 -6.72
N TRP A 98 -2.14 9.55 -6.15
CA TRP A 98 -2.02 8.10 -6.00
C TRP A 98 -3.05 7.54 -5.01
N LEU A 99 -3.24 8.22 -3.88
CA LEU A 99 -4.23 7.83 -2.88
C LEU A 99 -5.66 7.98 -3.41
N GLU A 100 -5.94 9.05 -4.17
CA GLU A 100 -7.24 9.23 -4.81
C GLU A 100 -7.54 8.10 -5.79
N GLU A 101 -6.56 7.67 -6.60
CA GLU A 101 -6.73 6.52 -7.49
C GLU A 101 -7.04 5.24 -6.70
N ALA A 102 -6.38 5.03 -5.57
CA ALA A 102 -6.65 3.88 -4.72
C ALA A 102 -8.11 3.87 -4.21
N THR A 103 -8.69 5.04 -3.89
CA THR A 103 -10.08 5.11 -3.42
C THR A 103 -11.09 4.74 -4.51
N ARG A 104 -10.68 4.77 -5.78
CA ARG A 104 -11.54 4.47 -6.94
C ARG A 104 -11.20 3.16 -7.64
N ALA A 105 -10.17 2.46 -7.18
CA ALA A 105 -9.71 1.23 -7.83
C ALA A 105 -10.82 0.16 -7.83
N PRO A 106 -11.10 -0.48 -9.00
CA PRO A 106 -12.17 -1.48 -9.06
C PRO A 106 -11.93 -2.73 -8.22
N ARG A 107 -10.67 -3.09 -8.01
CA ARG A 107 -10.28 -4.32 -7.29
C ARG A 107 -9.46 -3.97 -6.06
N TYR A 108 -10.15 -3.75 -4.94
CA TYR A 108 -9.51 -3.43 -3.67
C TYR A 108 -10.43 -3.86 -2.51
N GLU A 109 -9.84 -4.37 -1.44
CA GLU A 109 -10.60 -4.80 -0.24
C GLU A 109 -10.45 -3.82 0.93
N ALA A 110 -9.47 -2.94 0.88
CA ALA A 110 -9.07 -2.12 2.01
C ALA A 110 -9.14 -0.61 1.72
N TYR A 111 -10.28 -0.14 1.18
CA TYR A 111 -10.47 1.28 0.83
C TYR A 111 -10.28 2.22 2.03
N HIS A 112 -10.39 1.75 3.26
CA HIS A 112 -10.16 2.55 4.46
C HIS A 112 -8.70 3.04 4.54
N PHE A 113 -7.72 2.30 4.02
CA PHE A 113 -6.32 2.71 4.06
C PHE A 113 -6.04 3.99 3.25
N PRO A 114 -6.42 4.11 1.97
CA PRO A 114 -6.17 5.35 1.24
C PRO A 114 -6.94 6.54 1.81
N TRP A 115 -8.14 6.36 2.32
CA TRP A 115 -8.85 7.44 3.00
C TRP A 115 -8.13 7.89 4.26
N PHE A 116 -7.63 6.95 5.06
CA PHE A 116 -6.83 7.27 6.22
C PHE A 116 -5.54 8.01 5.84
N ASN A 117 -4.84 7.54 4.82
CA ASN A 117 -3.60 8.17 4.34
C ASN A 117 -3.84 9.57 3.77
N LEU A 118 -4.94 9.80 3.05
CA LEU A 118 -5.35 11.15 2.63
C LEU A 118 -5.54 12.07 3.83
N GLY A 119 -6.18 11.59 4.88
CA GLY A 119 -6.32 12.32 6.13
C GLY A 119 -4.97 12.72 6.73
N ARG A 120 -4.01 11.80 6.73
CA ARG A 120 -2.63 12.09 7.18
C ARG A 120 -1.99 13.21 6.37
N VAL A 121 -2.15 13.18 5.05
CA VAL A 121 -1.62 14.22 4.16
C VAL A 121 -2.24 15.57 4.48
N TYR A 122 -3.57 15.65 4.56
CA TYR A 122 -4.28 16.90 4.83
C TYR A 122 -3.98 17.43 6.22
N PHE A 123 -3.85 16.56 7.22
CA PHE A 123 -3.45 16.95 8.56
C PHE A 123 -2.06 17.57 8.57
N ALA A 124 -1.10 16.95 7.88
CA ALA A 124 0.26 17.46 7.76
C ALA A 124 0.33 18.81 7.02
N LYS A 125 -0.64 19.10 6.16
CA LYS A 125 -0.77 20.36 5.43
C LYS A 125 -1.62 21.40 6.18
N ASP A 126 -1.98 21.12 7.43
CA ASP A 126 -2.81 21.99 8.29
C ASP A 126 -4.25 22.19 7.76
N LEU A 127 -4.72 21.25 6.93
CA LEU A 127 -6.09 21.25 6.38
C LEU A 127 -6.99 20.35 7.23
N MET A 128 -7.29 20.80 8.44
CA MET A 128 -7.94 19.99 9.50
C MET A 128 -9.33 19.48 9.10
N ASN A 129 -10.13 20.30 8.42
CA ASN A 129 -11.47 19.87 8.00
C ASN A 129 -11.42 18.76 6.95
N ARG A 130 -10.48 18.83 6.01
CA ARG A 130 -10.28 17.78 5.03
C ARG A 130 -9.77 16.49 5.67
N ALA A 131 -8.84 16.61 6.63
CA ALA A 131 -8.33 15.47 7.37
C ALA A 131 -9.47 14.75 8.10
N ARG A 132 -10.34 15.51 8.81
CA ARG A 132 -11.50 14.97 9.50
C ARG A 132 -12.41 14.20 8.55
N THR A 133 -12.78 14.81 7.42
CA THR A 133 -13.65 14.18 6.43
C THR A 133 -13.08 12.85 5.93
N CYS A 134 -11.77 12.80 5.65
CA CYS A 134 -11.10 11.58 5.19
C CYS A 134 -11.10 10.48 6.24
N TRP A 135 -10.81 10.84 7.50
CA TRP A 135 -10.79 9.86 8.61
C TRP A 135 -12.18 9.35 8.96
N GLU A 136 -13.20 10.22 8.90
CA GLU A 136 -14.59 9.81 9.05
C GLU A 136 -15.02 8.84 7.93
N LYS A 137 -14.56 9.11 6.69
CA LYS A 137 -14.79 8.22 5.56
C LYS A 137 -14.15 6.84 5.78
N ALA A 138 -12.93 6.82 6.28
CA ALA A 138 -12.25 5.57 6.62
C ALA A 138 -13.06 4.75 7.65
N LEU A 139 -13.61 5.40 8.67
CA LEU A 139 -14.43 4.74 9.70
C LEU A 139 -15.81 4.33 9.19
N THR A 140 -16.36 5.00 8.18
CA THR A 140 -17.58 4.53 7.51
C THR A 140 -17.34 3.18 6.84
N ILE A 141 -16.16 2.98 6.27
CA ILE A 141 -15.76 1.76 5.57
C ILE A 141 -15.36 0.67 6.57
N GLU A 142 -14.52 1.01 7.55
CA GLU A 142 -14.03 0.09 8.58
C GLU A 142 -14.19 0.73 9.96
N PRO A 143 -15.34 0.52 10.65
CA PRO A 143 -15.63 1.18 11.92
C PRO A 143 -14.65 0.86 13.05
N GLU A 144 -14.00 -0.31 13.00
CA GLU A 144 -13.07 -0.77 14.03
C GLU A 144 -11.62 -0.36 13.76
N TYR A 145 -11.38 0.49 12.74
CA TYR A 145 -10.03 0.90 12.37
C TYR A 145 -9.47 1.89 13.40
N GLU A 146 -8.71 1.35 14.33
CA GLU A 146 -8.17 2.08 15.49
C GLU A 146 -7.37 3.34 15.10
N ALA A 147 -6.54 3.24 14.05
CA ALA A 147 -5.70 4.36 13.63
C ALA A 147 -6.54 5.60 13.26
N ALA A 148 -7.68 5.41 12.60
CA ALA A 148 -8.58 6.52 12.25
C ALA A 148 -9.34 7.03 13.48
N GLN A 149 -9.74 6.15 14.40
CA GLN A 149 -10.37 6.54 15.67
C GLN A 149 -9.43 7.42 16.49
N GLU A 150 -8.19 7.00 16.64
CA GLU A 150 -7.15 7.76 17.38
C GLU A 150 -6.85 9.09 16.70
N ALA A 151 -6.77 9.11 15.37
CA ALA A 151 -6.51 10.34 14.61
C ALA A 151 -7.63 11.37 14.83
N LEU A 152 -8.89 10.95 14.79
CA LEU A 152 -10.04 11.83 15.05
C LEU A 152 -10.07 12.33 16.49
N GLU A 153 -9.77 11.48 17.45
CA GLU A 153 -9.70 11.86 18.86
C GLU A 153 -8.60 12.91 19.09
N ARG A 154 -7.42 12.70 18.50
CA ARG A 154 -6.32 13.64 18.54
C ARG A 154 -6.71 14.98 17.93
N LEU A 155 -7.37 14.95 16.76
CA LEU A 155 -7.84 16.16 16.07
C LEU A 155 -8.82 16.94 16.95
N ARG A 156 -9.76 16.25 17.60
CA ARG A 156 -10.74 16.86 18.50
C ARG A 156 -10.05 17.63 19.63
N ARG A 157 -9.00 17.07 20.22
CA ARG A 157 -8.25 17.71 21.30
C ARG A 157 -7.50 18.97 20.83
N LEU A 158 -7.05 18.98 19.57
CA LEU A 158 -6.31 20.12 19.03
C LEU A 158 -7.20 21.32 18.69
N VAL A 159 -8.49 21.10 18.44
CA VAL A 159 -9.44 22.17 18.04
C VAL A 159 -10.34 22.62 19.19
N GLN A 160 -10.17 22.10 20.39
CA GLN A 160 -10.78 22.59 21.62
C GLN A 160 -9.89 23.67 22.25
#